data_73ce1b385f760b3412bc0358c0a8da72
#
_entry.id   73ce1b385f760b3412bc0358c0a8da72
#
_cell.length_a   1.000
_cell.length_b   1.000
_cell.length_c   1.000
_cell.angle_alpha   90.00
_cell.angle_beta   90.00
_cell.angle_gamma   90.00
#
_symmetry.space_group_name_H-M   'P 1'
#
loop_
_entity.id
_entity.type
_entity.pdbx_description
1 polymer ?
#
loop_
_entity_poly.entity_id
_entity_poly.type
_entity_poly.pdbx_seq_one_letter_code
_entity_poly.pdbx_strand_id
1 'polypeptide(L)'
;NRHFFYPLWGLVPFWAGGGENETFEKLYITGITSGADKKNDGYWGDCHDKDQRFVEMAAFAYGLIFAPEKVWEPLKSTAKKNFEKWLYSINDKEVCDSNWTFFRVLVNVALKKVGRKYSQEQLDKDIARIDEFYLGNGWYIDGLHGQKDYYIGFAFHFYGLIYAVAMEDDDKERSDIYKERATEFAKTFIYWFDEDGEALPYGRCQDRIHL
;
A
#
# COMPACT_ATOMS: atom_id res chain seq x y z
N ASN A 1 -7.89 6.01 -15.92
CA ASN A 1 -7.62 4.55 -15.98
C ASN A 1 -7.49 3.92 -14.59
N ARG A 2 -8.55 4.05 -13.75
CA ARG A 2 -8.58 3.46 -12.39
C ARG A 2 -8.47 1.93 -12.39
N HIS A 3 -8.80 1.25 -13.48
CA HIS A 3 -8.75 -0.21 -13.60
C HIS A 3 -7.34 -0.79 -13.78
N PHE A 4 -6.31 0.03 -13.95
CA PHE A 4 -4.94 -0.43 -14.16
C PHE A 4 -4.22 -0.83 -12.87
N PHE A 5 -4.57 -0.21 -11.74
CA PHE A 5 -3.81 -0.36 -10.48
C PHE A 5 -4.35 -1.46 -9.55
N TYR A 6 -5.68 -1.59 -9.44
CA TYR A 6 -6.31 -2.53 -8.53
C TYR A 6 -5.94 -4.00 -8.77
N PRO A 7 -5.74 -4.50 -10.00
CA PRO A 7 -5.33 -5.88 -10.21
C PRO A 7 -3.97 -6.22 -9.60
N LEU A 8 -3.11 -5.23 -9.31
CA LEU A 8 -1.81 -5.48 -8.67
C LEU A 8 -1.94 -6.16 -7.30
N TRP A 9 -2.99 -5.87 -6.54
CA TRP A 9 -3.21 -6.52 -5.25
C TRP A 9 -3.42 -8.05 -5.37
N GLY A 10 -3.85 -8.53 -6.53
CA GLY A 10 -3.97 -9.96 -6.85
C GLY A 10 -2.80 -10.51 -7.67
N LEU A 11 -2.27 -9.71 -8.62
CA LEU A 11 -1.18 -10.14 -9.49
C LEU A 11 0.16 -10.25 -8.76
N VAL A 12 0.45 -9.34 -7.83
CA VAL A 12 1.72 -9.37 -7.08
C VAL A 12 1.87 -10.65 -6.27
N PRO A 13 0.91 -11.10 -5.44
CA PRO A 13 1.05 -12.39 -4.76
C PRO A 13 1.07 -13.59 -5.74
N PHE A 14 0.39 -13.51 -6.88
CA PHE A 14 0.49 -14.52 -7.92
C PHE A 14 1.93 -14.62 -8.48
N TRP A 15 2.55 -13.50 -8.82
CA TRP A 15 3.93 -13.45 -9.29
C TRP A 15 4.94 -13.87 -8.21
N ALA A 16 4.79 -13.36 -6.99
CA ALA A 16 5.65 -13.71 -5.86
C ALA A 16 5.58 -15.20 -5.51
N GLY A 17 4.44 -15.86 -5.80
CA GLY A 17 4.24 -17.30 -5.70
C GLY A 17 4.77 -18.12 -6.89
N GLY A 18 5.48 -17.48 -7.84
CA GLY A 18 6.05 -18.14 -9.03
C GLY A 18 5.10 -18.22 -10.23
N GLY A 19 3.96 -17.55 -10.17
CA GLY A 19 3.05 -17.45 -11.32
C GLY A 19 3.62 -16.56 -12.42
N GLU A 20 3.32 -16.90 -13.67
CA GLU A 20 3.78 -16.19 -14.85
C GLU A 20 2.62 -15.82 -15.77
N ASN A 21 2.62 -14.60 -16.29
CA ASN A 21 1.69 -14.15 -17.33
C ASN A 21 2.30 -13.01 -18.14
N GLU A 22 2.93 -13.35 -19.26
CA GLU A 22 3.60 -12.36 -20.12
C GLU A 22 2.70 -11.22 -20.58
N THR A 23 1.41 -11.47 -20.78
CA THR A 23 0.48 -10.43 -21.23
C THR A 23 0.33 -9.34 -20.17
N PHE A 24 0.11 -9.71 -18.93
CA PHE A 24 0.04 -8.75 -17.82
C PHE A 24 1.39 -8.10 -17.56
N GLU A 25 2.47 -8.85 -17.57
CA GLU A 25 3.83 -8.31 -17.37
C GLU A 25 4.14 -7.21 -18.41
N LYS A 26 3.91 -7.49 -19.70
CA LYS A 26 4.08 -6.50 -20.78
C LYS A 26 3.16 -5.29 -20.63
N LEU A 27 1.91 -5.52 -20.22
CA LEU A 27 0.93 -4.46 -19.96
C LEU A 27 1.43 -3.50 -18.88
N TYR A 28 1.91 -4.02 -17.75
CA TYR A 28 2.40 -3.20 -16.63
C TYR A 28 3.68 -2.44 -16.99
N ILE A 29 4.65 -3.10 -17.64
CA ILE A 29 5.88 -2.43 -18.09
C ILE A 29 5.59 -1.30 -19.08
N THR A 30 4.68 -1.54 -20.03
CA THR A 30 4.25 -0.51 -21.00
C THR A 30 3.49 0.61 -20.30
N GLY A 31 2.54 0.28 -19.42
CA GLY A 31 1.75 1.23 -18.67
C GLY A 31 2.57 2.12 -17.75
N ILE A 32 3.53 1.55 -17.02
CA ILE A 32 4.47 2.30 -16.17
C ILE A 32 5.34 3.23 -17.04
N THR A 33 5.86 2.71 -18.15
CA THR A 33 6.73 3.49 -19.04
C THR A 33 6.01 4.72 -19.62
N SER A 34 4.76 4.59 -20.07
CA SER A 34 3.97 5.69 -20.61
C SER A 34 3.38 6.57 -19.51
N GLY A 35 2.83 5.96 -18.45
CA GLY A 35 2.12 6.66 -17.39
C GLY A 35 3.00 7.52 -16.49
N ALA A 36 4.27 7.15 -16.32
CA ALA A 36 5.22 7.95 -15.54
C ALA A 36 5.96 9.02 -16.39
N ASP A 37 5.82 9.01 -17.70
CA ASP A 37 6.50 9.97 -18.58
C ASP A 37 5.63 11.19 -18.85
N LYS A 38 6.04 12.36 -18.33
CA LYS A 38 5.37 13.67 -18.53
C LYS A 38 5.22 14.08 -20.00
N LYS A 39 6.01 13.50 -20.91
CA LYS A 39 5.97 13.79 -22.34
C LYS A 39 5.02 12.86 -23.11
N ASN A 40 4.49 11.84 -22.46
CA ASN A 40 3.60 10.87 -23.08
C ASN A 40 2.14 11.28 -22.87
N ASP A 41 1.29 11.13 -23.90
CA ASP A 41 -0.14 11.43 -23.83
C ASP A 41 -0.86 10.58 -22.76
N GLY A 42 -0.31 9.43 -22.39
CA GLY A 42 -0.79 8.56 -21.32
C GLY A 42 -0.31 8.92 -19.93
N TYR A 43 0.35 10.08 -19.74
CA TYR A 43 0.85 10.50 -18.43
C TYR A 43 -0.25 10.53 -17.36
N TRP A 44 0.03 9.94 -16.20
CA TRP A 44 -0.92 9.83 -15.08
C TRP A 44 -1.23 11.18 -14.41
N GLY A 45 -0.44 12.20 -14.69
CA GLY A 45 -0.55 13.53 -14.12
C GLY A 45 0.29 13.73 -12.85
N ASP A 46 0.52 14.98 -12.51
CA ASP A 46 1.15 15.37 -11.26
C ASP A 46 0.15 15.21 -10.12
N CYS A 47 0.64 14.74 -8.95
CA CYS A 47 -0.19 14.58 -7.76
C CYS A 47 -0.43 15.93 -7.07
N HIS A 48 -1.60 16.07 -6.47
CA HIS A 48 -1.98 17.16 -5.57
C HIS A 48 -2.15 16.64 -4.12
N ASP A 49 -2.49 17.52 -3.20
CA ASP A 49 -2.77 17.12 -1.82
C ASP A 49 -4.01 16.22 -1.75
N LYS A 50 -3.96 15.20 -0.89
CA LYS A 50 -5.05 14.21 -0.68
C LYS A 50 -5.50 13.51 -1.95
N ASP A 51 -4.57 13.27 -2.87
CA ASP A 51 -4.83 12.72 -4.19
C ASP A 51 -5.15 11.22 -4.15
N GLN A 52 -6.18 10.81 -4.89
CA GLN A 52 -6.55 9.39 -5.06
C GLN A 52 -5.39 8.54 -5.61
N ARG A 53 -4.47 9.14 -6.39
CA ARG A 53 -3.28 8.44 -6.93
C ARG A 53 -2.35 7.89 -5.85
N PHE A 54 -2.44 8.34 -4.59
CA PHE A 54 -1.66 7.77 -3.48
C PHE A 54 -2.06 6.32 -3.18
N VAL A 55 -3.35 5.99 -3.32
CA VAL A 55 -3.83 4.60 -3.23
C VAL A 55 -3.23 3.74 -4.33
N GLU A 56 -3.12 4.31 -5.54
CA GLU A 56 -2.54 3.65 -6.71
C GLU A 56 -1.03 3.47 -6.57
N MET A 57 -0.33 4.47 -6.02
CA MET A 57 1.09 4.38 -5.67
C MET A 57 1.37 3.26 -4.67
N ALA A 58 0.47 3.03 -3.70
CA ALA A 58 0.61 1.93 -2.74
C ALA A 58 0.54 0.56 -3.42
N ALA A 59 -0.32 0.39 -4.43
CA ALA A 59 -0.37 -0.86 -5.20
C ALA A 59 0.93 -1.11 -5.99
N PHE A 60 1.52 -0.06 -6.56
CA PHE A 60 2.85 -0.17 -7.17
C PHE A 60 3.94 -0.45 -6.14
N ALA A 61 3.90 0.22 -4.99
CA ALA A 61 4.85 -0.04 -3.91
C ALA A 61 4.82 -1.52 -3.50
N TYR A 62 3.63 -2.10 -3.38
CA TYR A 62 3.46 -3.53 -3.13
C TYR A 62 4.15 -4.39 -4.19
N GLY A 63 4.01 -4.02 -5.48
CA GLY A 63 4.69 -4.68 -6.59
C GLY A 63 6.22 -4.55 -6.54
N LEU A 64 6.74 -3.37 -6.21
CA LEU A 64 8.17 -3.13 -6.08
C LEU A 64 8.79 -3.91 -4.90
N ILE A 65 8.03 -4.14 -3.84
CA ILE A 65 8.48 -4.89 -2.65
C ILE A 65 8.54 -6.39 -2.93
N PHE A 66 7.48 -6.97 -3.50
CA PHE A 66 7.31 -8.42 -3.55
C PHE A 66 7.52 -9.07 -4.92
N ALA A 67 7.51 -8.28 -6.00
CA ALA A 67 7.73 -8.76 -7.37
C ALA A 67 8.52 -7.73 -8.21
N PRO A 68 9.68 -7.23 -7.72
CA PRO A 68 10.47 -6.24 -8.45
C PRO A 68 10.90 -6.72 -9.82
N GLU A 69 11.14 -8.01 -10.01
CA GLU A 69 11.50 -8.65 -11.27
C GLU A 69 10.41 -8.55 -12.34
N LYS A 70 9.14 -8.28 -11.94
CA LYS A 70 7.99 -8.12 -12.84
C LYS A 70 7.65 -6.66 -13.12
N VAL A 71 7.82 -5.76 -12.14
CA VAL A 71 7.33 -4.37 -12.26
C VAL A 71 8.43 -3.32 -12.27
N TRP A 72 9.66 -3.68 -11.87
CA TRP A 72 10.78 -2.74 -11.78
C TRP A 72 11.98 -3.11 -12.67
N GLU A 73 12.50 -4.31 -12.53
CA GLU A 73 13.73 -4.70 -13.20
C GLU A 73 13.66 -4.61 -14.73
N PRO A 74 12.54 -4.98 -15.38
CA PRO A 74 12.44 -4.91 -16.84
C PRO A 74 12.33 -3.47 -17.38
N LEU A 75 12.11 -2.47 -16.53
CA LEU A 75 12.02 -1.08 -16.96
C LEU A 75 13.36 -0.56 -17.45
N LYS A 76 13.37 0.20 -18.56
CA LYS A 76 14.54 0.93 -19.03
C LYS A 76 14.91 2.05 -18.05
N SER A 77 16.18 2.45 -18.03
CA SER A 77 16.71 3.45 -17.10
C SER A 77 15.90 4.76 -17.07
N THR A 78 15.43 5.25 -18.20
CA THR A 78 14.60 6.45 -18.27
C THR A 78 13.22 6.24 -17.60
N ALA A 79 12.57 5.10 -17.86
CA ALA A 79 11.30 4.74 -17.24
C ALA A 79 11.44 4.59 -15.73
N LYS A 80 12.51 3.92 -15.26
CA LYS A 80 12.83 3.82 -13.81
C LYS A 80 12.96 5.20 -13.17
N LYS A 81 13.69 6.13 -13.80
CA LYS A 81 13.88 7.49 -13.30
C LYS A 81 12.57 8.29 -13.26
N ASN A 82 11.73 8.17 -14.29
CA ASN A 82 10.44 8.82 -14.34
C ASN A 82 9.49 8.28 -13.27
N PHE A 83 9.44 6.95 -13.13
CA PHE A 83 8.58 6.26 -12.16
C PHE A 83 9.00 6.55 -10.72
N GLU A 84 10.30 6.48 -10.42
CA GLU A 84 10.87 6.92 -9.13
C GLU A 84 10.43 8.34 -8.79
N LYS A 85 10.58 9.28 -9.73
CA LYS A 85 10.19 10.68 -9.51
C LYS A 85 8.69 10.84 -9.26
N TRP A 86 7.86 10.10 -9.98
CA TRP A 86 6.41 10.12 -9.79
C TRP A 86 6.02 9.58 -8.42
N LEU A 87 6.55 8.41 -8.02
CA LEU A 87 6.33 7.83 -6.70
C LEU A 87 6.83 8.74 -5.58
N TYR A 88 8.05 9.28 -5.71
CA TYR A 88 8.66 10.13 -4.69
C TYR A 88 7.83 11.39 -4.42
N SER A 89 7.06 11.86 -5.39
CA SER A 89 6.27 13.09 -5.28
C SER A 89 5.24 13.08 -4.14
N ILE A 90 4.84 11.92 -3.64
CA ILE A 90 3.95 11.78 -2.47
C ILE A 90 4.56 12.43 -1.22
N ASN A 91 5.91 12.50 -1.12
CA ASN A 91 6.59 13.07 0.03
C ASN A 91 6.42 14.61 0.14
N ASP A 92 6.09 15.26 -0.98
CA ASP A 92 5.89 16.70 -1.06
C ASP A 92 4.40 17.11 -0.91
N LYS A 93 3.54 16.14 -0.54
CA LYS A 93 2.08 16.32 -0.54
C LYS A 93 1.46 16.02 0.82
N GLU A 94 0.34 16.69 1.09
CA GLU A 94 -0.52 16.34 2.21
C GLU A 94 -1.24 15.02 1.92
N VAL A 95 -1.14 14.06 2.84
CA VAL A 95 -1.88 12.79 2.80
C VAL A 95 -3.05 12.88 3.80
N CYS A 96 -4.18 12.24 3.50
CA CYS A 96 -5.28 12.17 4.46
C CYS A 96 -4.81 11.55 5.78
N ASP A 97 -5.13 12.21 6.90
CA ASP A 97 -4.74 11.81 8.25
C ASP A 97 -5.57 10.60 8.75
N SER A 98 -5.28 9.45 8.18
CA SER A 98 -6.02 8.19 8.34
C SER A 98 -5.13 7.01 7.90
N ASN A 99 -5.73 5.86 7.60
CA ASN A 99 -5.03 4.73 6.98
C ASN A 99 -4.23 5.11 5.73
N TRP A 100 -4.55 6.22 5.07
CA TRP A 100 -3.83 6.73 3.90
C TRP A 100 -2.36 7.08 4.20
N THR A 101 -2.03 7.35 5.44
CA THR A 101 -0.63 7.56 5.88
C THR A 101 0.24 6.36 5.51
N PHE A 102 -0.30 5.15 5.54
CA PHE A 102 0.41 3.95 5.08
C PHE A 102 0.79 3.97 3.59
N PHE A 103 0.06 4.66 2.74
CA PHE A 103 0.43 4.72 1.32
C PHE A 103 1.81 5.36 1.12
N ARG A 104 2.10 6.43 1.86
CA ARG A 104 3.41 7.09 1.81
C ARG A 104 4.49 6.24 2.49
N VAL A 105 4.16 5.57 3.59
CA VAL A 105 5.05 4.58 4.22
C VAL A 105 5.45 3.52 3.20
N LEU A 106 4.49 2.86 2.54
CA LEU A 106 4.78 1.80 1.58
C LEU A 106 5.59 2.29 0.38
N VAL A 107 5.31 3.49 -0.13
CA VAL A 107 6.08 4.08 -1.24
C VAL A 107 7.55 4.31 -0.83
N ASN A 108 7.81 4.85 0.36
CA ASN A 108 9.19 5.07 0.84
C ASN A 108 9.91 3.73 1.08
N VAL A 109 9.23 2.74 1.65
CA VAL A 109 9.78 1.37 1.81
C VAL A 109 10.11 0.76 0.45
N ALA A 110 9.20 0.84 -0.52
CA ALA A 110 9.42 0.31 -1.87
C ALA A 110 10.62 0.97 -2.56
N LEU A 111 10.72 2.30 -2.51
CA LEU A 111 11.86 3.03 -3.07
C LEU A 111 13.18 2.62 -2.40
N LYS A 112 13.19 2.46 -1.07
CA LYS A 112 14.35 1.94 -0.33
C LYS A 112 14.74 0.55 -0.82
N LYS A 113 13.78 -0.38 -0.95
CA LYS A 113 14.02 -1.79 -1.36
C LYS A 113 14.59 -1.90 -2.78
N VAL A 114 14.19 -1.02 -3.70
CA VAL A 114 14.76 -1.00 -5.06
C VAL A 114 15.99 -0.09 -5.20
N GLY A 115 16.56 0.38 -4.09
CA GLY A 115 17.81 1.17 -4.06
C GLY A 115 17.65 2.57 -4.67
N ARG A 116 16.49 3.21 -4.44
CA ARG A 116 16.19 4.55 -4.96
C ARG A 116 16.06 5.58 -3.85
N LYS A 117 16.03 6.87 -4.23
CA LYS A 117 15.82 7.96 -3.29
C LYS A 117 14.45 7.82 -2.60
N TYR A 118 14.45 7.81 -1.27
CA TYR A 118 13.28 7.83 -0.42
C TYR A 118 13.46 8.88 0.69
N SER A 119 12.42 9.19 1.44
CA SER A 119 12.48 10.12 2.57
C SER A 119 12.41 9.37 3.88
N GLN A 120 13.55 9.19 4.55
CA GLN A 120 13.57 8.59 5.90
C GLN A 120 12.81 9.47 6.91
N GLU A 121 13.02 10.79 6.86
CA GLU A 121 12.32 11.75 7.74
C GLU A 121 10.79 11.59 7.64
N GLN A 122 10.26 11.51 6.40
CA GLN A 122 8.82 11.38 6.21
C GLN A 122 8.31 9.99 6.61
N LEU A 123 9.11 8.95 6.38
CA LEU A 123 8.82 7.60 6.82
C LEU A 123 8.69 7.51 8.34
N ASP A 124 9.65 8.06 9.07
CA ASP A 124 9.65 8.07 10.54
C ASP A 124 8.46 8.86 11.10
N LYS A 125 8.17 10.01 10.50
CA LYS A 125 7.03 10.85 10.88
C LYS A 125 5.70 10.15 10.66
N ASP A 126 5.54 9.45 9.54
CA ASP A 126 4.31 8.72 9.21
C ASP A 126 4.12 7.51 10.13
N ILE A 127 5.18 6.78 10.43
CA ILE A 127 5.13 5.65 11.38
C ILE A 127 4.73 6.16 12.77
N ALA A 128 5.32 7.25 13.25
CA ALA A 128 4.94 7.86 14.52
C ALA A 128 3.45 8.28 14.52
N ARG A 129 2.96 8.83 13.41
CA ARG A 129 1.55 9.19 13.27
C ARG A 129 0.61 7.99 13.28
N ILE A 130 0.99 6.90 12.64
CA ILE A 130 0.23 5.64 12.66
C ILE A 130 0.13 5.08 14.08
N ASP A 131 1.19 5.21 14.89
CA ASP A 131 1.16 4.78 16.29
C ASP A 131 0.16 5.57 17.14
N GLU A 132 -0.09 6.84 16.84
CA GLU A 132 -1.11 7.64 17.53
C GLU A 132 -2.54 7.14 17.27
N PHE A 133 -2.77 6.39 16.19
CA PHE A 133 -4.05 5.74 15.92
C PHE A 133 -4.23 4.41 16.66
N TYR A 134 -3.20 3.88 17.30
CA TYR A 134 -3.27 2.60 18.02
C TYR A 134 -3.98 2.74 19.36
N LEU A 135 -4.99 1.91 19.58
CA LEU A 135 -5.85 1.95 20.76
C LEU A 135 -5.52 0.84 21.79
N GLY A 136 -4.61 -0.07 21.47
CA GLY A 136 -4.32 -1.27 22.26
C GLY A 136 -5.11 -2.50 21.80
N ASN A 137 -4.68 -3.68 22.27
CA ASN A 137 -5.30 -4.97 21.96
C ASN A 137 -5.48 -5.25 20.45
N GLY A 138 -4.55 -4.79 19.63
CA GLY A 138 -4.60 -4.92 18.17
C GLY A 138 -5.52 -3.93 17.46
N TRP A 139 -6.21 -3.05 18.16
CA TRP A 139 -7.16 -2.13 17.55
C TRP A 139 -6.54 -0.77 17.20
N TYR A 140 -6.97 -0.21 16.07
CA TYR A 140 -6.69 1.15 15.63
C TYR A 140 -7.99 1.95 15.50
N ILE A 141 -7.84 3.27 15.38
CA ILE A 141 -8.87 4.17 14.91
C ILE A 141 -8.43 4.74 13.55
N ASP A 142 -9.34 4.79 12.58
CA ASP A 142 -9.01 5.27 11.23
C ASP A 142 -9.14 6.81 11.15
N GLY A 143 -8.05 7.49 11.55
CA GLY A 143 -8.02 8.94 11.79
C GLY A 143 -8.63 9.32 13.14
N LEU A 144 -8.43 10.57 13.59
CA LEU A 144 -8.84 11.02 14.93
C LEU A 144 -10.36 10.95 15.22
N HIS A 145 -11.18 10.98 14.17
CA HIS A 145 -12.63 10.89 14.23
C HIS A 145 -13.17 9.68 13.47
N GLY A 146 -12.27 8.77 13.13
CA GLY A 146 -12.57 7.61 12.30
C GLY A 146 -13.28 6.50 13.04
N GLN A 147 -13.79 5.55 12.27
CA GLN A 147 -14.53 4.40 12.75
C GLN A 147 -13.59 3.22 13.03
N LYS A 148 -14.06 2.29 13.85
CA LYS A 148 -13.44 0.99 14.06
C LYS A 148 -14.25 -0.01 13.23
N ASP A 149 -13.86 -0.22 11.99
CA ASP A 149 -14.55 -1.08 11.03
C ASP A 149 -13.55 -2.00 10.28
N TYR A 150 -14.00 -2.64 9.20
CA TYR A 150 -13.16 -3.57 8.42
C TYR A 150 -11.87 -2.94 7.85
N TYR A 151 -11.80 -1.59 7.73
CA TYR A 151 -10.55 -0.90 7.35
C TYR A 151 -9.43 -1.10 8.36
N ILE A 152 -9.72 -1.47 9.61
CA ILE A 152 -8.67 -1.82 10.57
C ILE A 152 -7.95 -3.10 10.11
N GLY A 153 -8.69 -4.12 9.69
CA GLY A 153 -8.12 -5.37 9.19
C GLY A 153 -7.39 -5.20 7.86
N PHE A 154 -8.09 -4.75 6.84
CA PHE A 154 -7.55 -4.73 5.48
C PHE A 154 -6.76 -3.46 5.10
N ALA A 155 -6.66 -2.48 5.99
CA ALA A 155 -5.75 -1.35 5.81
C ALA A 155 -4.63 -1.38 6.85
N PHE A 156 -4.90 -1.04 8.12
CA PHE A 156 -3.85 -0.92 9.12
C PHE A 156 -3.04 -2.20 9.30
N HIS A 157 -3.70 -3.35 9.51
CA HIS A 157 -2.97 -4.60 9.69
C HIS A 157 -2.36 -5.12 8.40
N PHE A 158 -3.08 -5.05 7.28
CA PHE A 158 -2.55 -5.50 6.01
C PHE A 158 -1.31 -4.71 5.59
N TYR A 159 -1.35 -3.38 5.64
CA TYR A 159 -0.19 -2.54 5.29
C TYR A 159 0.92 -2.63 6.33
N GLY A 160 0.58 -2.76 7.61
CA GLY A 160 1.55 -3.00 8.67
C GLY A 160 2.31 -4.32 8.49
N LEU A 161 1.63 -5.38 8.06
CA LEU A 161 2.26 -6.67 7.74
C LEU A 161 3.13 -6.60 6.48
N ILE A 162 2.74 -5.84 5.46
CA ILE A 162 3.61 -5.55 4.30
C ILE A 162 4.91 -4.89 4.76
N TYR A 163 4.80 -3.84 5.60
CA TYR A 163 5.97 -3.20 6.19
C TYR A 163 6.82 -4.20 6.97
N ALA A 164 6.22 -4.99 7.84
CA ALA A 164 6.91 -5.93 8.70
C ALA A 164 7.72 -6.97 7.91
N VAL A 165 7.18 -7.48 6.81
CA VAL A 165 7.90 -8.41 5.93
C VAL A 165 9.00 -7.68 5.14
N ALA A 166 8.70 -6.50 4.60
CA ALA A 166 9.66 -5.75 3.79
C ALA A 166 10.86 -5.24 4.59
N MET A 167 10.66 -4.91 5.86
CA MET A 167 11.64 -4.23 6.71
C MET A 167 12.20 -5.11 7.83
N GLU A 168 11.96 -6.42 7.81
CA GLU A 168 12.39 -7.37 8.85
C GLU A 168 13.87 -7.22 9.22
N ASP A 169 14.73 -7.10 8.20
CA ASP A 169 16.18 -6.96 8.38
C ASP A 169 16.64 -5.53 8.67
N ASP A 170 15.85 -4.54 8.27
CA ASP A 170 16.19 -3.11 8.38
C ASP A 170 15.63 -2.44 9.64
N ASP A 171 14.46 -2.90 10.11
CA ASP A 171 13.72 -2.37 11.27
C ASP A 171 12.94 -3.50 11.96
N LYS A 172 13.69 -4.37 12.62
CA LYS A 172 13.13 -5.54 13.29
C LYS A 172 12.15 -5.17 14.41
N GLU A 173 12.47 -4.14 15.19
CA GLU A 173 11.64 -3.74 16.33
C GLU A 173 10.23 -3.34 15.86
N ARG A 174 10.14 -2.50 14.83
CA ARG A 174 8.85 -2.08 14.26
C ARG A 174 8.12 -3.23 13.56
N SER A 175 8.86 -4.09 12.90
CA SER A 175 8.33 -5.29 12.24
C SER A 175 7.67 -6.23 13.26
N ASP A 176 8.31 -6.46 14.40
CA ASP A 176 7.75 -7.28 15.46
C ASP A 176 6.49 -6.63 16.09
N ILE A 177 6.50 -5.31 16.30
CA ILE A 177 5.33 -4.57 16.80
C ILE A 177 4.11 -4.75 15.88
N TYR A 178 4.27 -4.60 14.56
CA TYR A 178 3.15 -4.78 13.63
C TYR A 178 2.64 -6.22 13.59
N LYS A 179 3.52 -7.22 13.65
CA LYS A 179 3.15 -8.64 13.75
C LYS A 179 2.38 -8.94 15.02
N GLU A 180 2.84 -8.43 16.17
CA GLU A 180 2.17 -8.58 17.46
C GLU A 180 0.77 -7.96 17.42
N ARG A 181 0.65 -6.71 17.00
CA ARG A 181 -0.63 -6.00 16.88
C ARG A 181 -1.62 -6.74 15.97
N ALA A 182 -1.16 -7.27 14.84
CA ALA A 182 -2.01 -8.06 13.93
C ALA A 182 -2.44 -9.38 14.58
N THR A 183 -1.56 -10.04 15.33
CA THR A 183 -1.87 -11.27 16.07
C THR A 183 -2.93 -11.01 17.16
N GLU A 184 -2.80 -9.93 17.91
CA GLU A 184 -3.81 -9.54 18.92
C GLU A 184 -5.17 -9.21 18.28
N PHE A 185 -5.17 -8.47 17.19
CA PHE A 185 -6.38 -8.15 16.45
C PHE A 185 -7.11 -9.42 15.94
N ALA A 186 -6.38 -10.38 15.40
CA ALA A 186 -6.93 -11.61 14.84
C ALA A 186 -7.74 -12.40 15.86
N LYS A 187 -7.40 -12.34 17.17
CA LYS A 187 -8.13 -13.04 18.24
C LYS A 187 -9.59 -12.61 18.36
N THR A 188 -9.90 -11.37 18.00
CA THR A 188 -11.26 -10.80 18.10
C THR A 188 -11.91 -10.60 16.74
N PHE A 189 -11.14 -10.51 15.67
CA PHE A 189 -11.66 -10.26 14.32
C PHE A 189 -12.53 -11.41 13.79
N ILE A 190 -12.29 -12.65 14.24
CA ILE A 190 -13.09 -13.81 13.87
C ILE A 190 -14.57 -13.64 14.24
N TYR A 191 -14.90 -12.89 15.28
CA TYR A 191 -16.27 -12.62 15.72
C TYR A 191 -17.01 -11.61 14.82
N TRP A 192 -16.36 -11.10 13.79
CA TRP A 192 -16.97 -10.23 12.79
C TRP A 192 -17.56 -11.00 11.60
N PHE A 193 -17.53 -12.31 11.69
CA PHE A 193 -18.11 -13.22 10.72
C PHE A 193 -19.15 -14.10 11.44
N ASP A 194 -20.22 -14.43 10.74
CA ASP A 194 -21.23 -15.37 11.26
C ASP A 194 -20.78 -16.84 11.12
N GLU A 195 -21.68 -17.77 11.47
CA GLU A 195 -21.39 -19.21 11.45
C GLU A 195 -21.17 -19.75 10.03
N ASP A 196 -21.69 -19.08 9.01
CA ASP A 196 -21.52 -19.42 7.59
C ASP A 196 -20.29 -18.73 6.98
N GLY A 197 -19.59 -17.87 7.74
CA GLY A 197 -18.41 -17.12 7.33
C GLY A 197 -18.74 -15.82 6.58
N GLU A 198 -19.99 -15.38 6.60
CA GLU A 198 -20.36 -14.08 6.03
C GLU A 198 -19.93 -12.94 6.96
N ALA A 199 -19.41 -11.87 6.38
CA ALA A 199 -19.01 -10.69 7.13
C ALA A 199 -20.24 -9.96 7.67
N LEU A 200 -20.27 -9.69 8.98
CA LEU A 200 -21.35 -8.93 9.61
C LEU A 200 -21.37 -7.49 9.08
N PRO A 201 -22.54 -6.91 8.75
CA PRO A 201 -22.64 -5.52 8.30
C PRO A 201 -22.25 -4.57 9.43
N TYR A 202 -21.10 -3.89 9.28
CA TYR A 202 -20.57 -2.99 10.29
C TYR A 202 -19.77 -1.85 9.69
N GLY A 203 -19.91 -0.65 10.25
CA GLY A 203 -19.19 0.55 9.84
C GLY A 203 -19.51 0.99 8.41
N ARG A 204 -18.52 1.46 7.67
CA ARG A 204 -18.65 1.95 6.28
C ARG A 204 -19.06 0.88 5.26
N CYS A 205 -19.10 -0.38 5.66
CA CYS A 205 -19.51 -1.49 4.79
C CYS A 205 -21.01 -1.78 4.83
N GLN A 206 -21.78 -1.17 5.73
CA GLN A 206 -23.22 -1.39 5.86
C GLN A 206 -24.02 -1.09 4.59
N ASP A 207 -23.67 -0.01 3.90
CA ASP A 207 -24.45 0.45 2.73
C ASP A 207 -24.22 -0.38 1.46
N ARG A 208 -23.30 -1.34 1.47
CA ARG A 208 -22.95 -2.17 0.30
C ARG A 208 -23.55 -3.56 0.28
N ILE A 209 -24.21 -3.98 1.37
CA ILE A 209 -24.80 -5.32 1.51
C ILE A 209 -26.25 -5.36 0.97
N HIS A 210 -26.79 -4.22 0.53
CA HIS A 210 -28.13 -4.10 -0.06
C HIS A 210 -28.13 -3.93 -1.59
N LEU A 211 -27.07 -4.41 -2.29
CA LEU A 211 -27.04 -4.43 -3.76
C LEU A 211 -26.96 -5.85 -4.29
#